data_9f7aaaca6a6693bd5ffe49ed09f2a55f
#
_entry.id   9f7aaaca6a6693bd5ffe49ed09f2a55f
#
_cell.length_a   1.000
_cell.length_b   1.000
_cell.length_c   1.000
_cell.angle_alpha   90.00
_cell.angle_beta   90.00
_cell.angle_gamma   90.00
#
_symmetry.space_group_name_H-M   'P 1'
#
loop_
_entity.id
_entity.type
_entity.pdbx_description
1 polymer ?
#
loop_
_entity_poly.entity_id
_entity_poly.type
_entity_poly.pdbx_seq_one_letter_code
_entity_poly.pdbx_strand_id
1 'polypeptide(L)'
;RVHTTERGVTGKLFRWMVKHWLKKNHLTYDAILFSEEKGCGVDKLRVCEENDIDVMVDDSPENLYEVDKSKKVLCYDTAWNKECRDLDGCRVKDFGELYRKMQEINREIL
;
A
#
# COMPACT_ATOMS: atom_id res chain seq x y z
N ARG A 1 -1.87 2.18 -3.74
CA ARG A 1 -0.76 2.30 -4.70
C ARG A 1 -0.54 0.99 -5.44
N VAL A 2 -0.47 1.06 -6.75
CA VAL A 2 -0.08 -0.06 -7.60
C VAL A 2 1.37 0.12 -8.01
N HIS A 3 2.13 -0.96 -8.02
CA HIS A 3 3.56 -0.94 -8.26
C HIS A 3 3.92 -1.82 -9.48
N THR A 4 4.83 -1.32 -10.30
CA THR A 4 5.46 -2.11 -11.36
C THR A 4 6.93 -1.72 -11.50
N THR A 5 7.78 -2.70 -11.75
CA THR A 5 9.20 -2.50 -12.00
C THR A 5 9.54 -2.44 -13.49
N GLU A 6 8.57 -2.72 -14.33
CA GLU A 6 8.77 -2.72 -15.77
C GLU A 6 8.92 -1.30 -16.32
N ARG A 7 9.78 -1.14 -17.30
CA ARG A 7 10.09 0.15 -17.93
C ARG A 7 9.89 0.09 -19.43
N GLY A 8 9.96 1.26 -20.09
CA GLY A 8 9.84 1.39 -21.53
C GLY A 8 8.44 1.01 -22.03
N VAL A 9 8.39 0.36 -23.20
CA VAL A 9 7.12 -0.04 -23.83
C VAL A 9 6.38 -1.05 -22.97
N THR A 10 7.10 -2.03 -22.41
CA THR A 10 6.54 -3.05 -21.52
C THR A 10 5.95 -2.41 -20.27
N GLY A 11 6.66 -1.47 -19.66
CA GLY A 11 6.18 -0.75 -18.49
C GLY A 11 4.93 0.07 -18.78
N LYS A 12 4.86 0.73 -19.93
CA LYS A 12 3.67 1.48 -20.36
C LYS A 12 2.47 0.55 -20.54
N LEU A 13 2.68 -0.63 -21.11
CA LEU A 13 1.63 -1.62 -21.29
C LEU A 13 1.07 -2.09 -19.95
N PHE A 14 1.94 -2.45 -19.00
CA PHE A 14 1.53 -2.87 -17.66
C PHE A 14 0.75 -1.77 -16.93
N ARG A 15 1.22 -0.54 -16.99
CA ARG A 15 0.52 0.59 -16.36
C ARG A 15 -0.86 0.80 -16.97
N TRP A 16 -0.96 0.69 -18.30
CA TRP A 16 -2.26 0.78 -19.00
C TRP A 16 -3.20 -0.35 -18.57
N MET A 17 -2.69 -1.59 -18.50
CA MET A 17 -3.49 -2.75 -18.08
C MET A 17 -4.03 -2.58 -16.65
N VAL A 18 -3.21 -2.10 -15.73
CA VAL A 18 -3.61 -1.84 -14.35
C VAL A 18 -4.75 -0.80 -14.31
N LYS A 19 -4.56 0.32 -14.98
CA LYS A 19 -5.58 1.39 -15.02
C LYS A 19 -6.88 0.89 -15.64
N HIS A 20 -6.78 0.12 -16.72
CA HIS A 20 -7.94 -0.46 -17.39
C HIS A 20 -8.69 -1.45 -16.48
N TRP A 21 -7.94 -2.30 -15.78
CA TRP A 21 -8.52 -3.26 -14.84
C TRP A 21 -9.27 -2.57 -13.70
N LEU A 22 -8.67 -1.54 -13.12
CA LEU A 22 -9.32 -0.76 -12.06
C LEU A 22 -10.61 -0.12 -12.53
N LYS A 23 -10.59 0.48 -13.71
CA LYS A 23 -11.79 1.08 -14.32
C LYS A 23 -12.87 0.05 -14.59
N LYS A 24 -12.50 -1.08 -15.18
CA LYS A 24 -13.41 -2.18 -15.49
C LYS A 24 -14.11 -2.74 -14.25
N ASN A 25 -13.40 -2.78 -13.12
CA ASN A 25 -13.93 -3.29 -11.86
C ASN A 25 -14.54 -2.19 -10.99
N HIS A 26 -14.74 -1.00 -11.52
CA HIS A 26 -15.38 0.14 -10.83
C HIS A 26 -14.68 0.54 -9.53
N LEU A 27 -13.36 0.40 -9.48
CA LEU A 27 -12.57 0.83 -8.33
C LEU A 27 -12.18 2.28 -8.47
N THR A 28 -12.56 3.09 -7.50
CA THR A 28 -12.25 4.52 -7.49
C THR A 28 -10.99 4.80 -6.67
N TYR A 29 -10.25 5.83 -7.07
CA TYR A 29 -9.04 6.26 -6.40
C TYR A 29 -8.78 7.73 -6.75
N ASP A 30 -8.05 8.43 -5.89
CA ASP A 30 -7.67 9.82 -6.15
C ASP A 30 -6.47 9.91 -7.09
N ALA A 31 -5.50 9.02 -6.91
CA ALA A 31 -4.31 9.00 -7.75
C ALA A 31 -3.70 7.61 -7.84
N ILE A 32 -3.04 7.33 -8.95
CA ILE A 32 -2.19 6.15 -9.12
C ILE A 32 -0.75 6.62 -9.26
N LEU A 33 0.13 6.10 -8.41
CA LEU A 33 1.55 6.41 -8.44
C LEU A 33 2.33 5.13 -8.73
N PHE A 34 3.15 5.15 -9.77
CA PHE A 34 4.00 4.02 -10.13
C PHE A 34 5.43 4.30 -9.69
N SER A 35 6.04 3.31 -9.04
CA SER A 35 7.45 3.38 -8.70
C SER A 35 8.29 3.03 -9.92
N GLU A 36 9.33 3.79 -10.17
CA GLU A 36 10.33 3.49 -11.19
C GLU A 36 11.43 2.58 -10.66
N GLU A 37 11.55 2.48 -9.36
CA GLU A 37 12.51 1.62 -8.69
C GLU A 37 11.86 0.30 -8.26
N LYS A 38 12.67 -0.71 -8.00
CA LYS A 38 12.18 -1.95 -7.39
C LYS A 38 11.58 -1.59 -6.04
N GLY A 39 10.28 -1.78 -5.88
CA GLY A 39 9.49 -1.30 -4.75
C GLY A 39 10.00 -1.73 -3.38
N CYS A 40 11.09 -1.14 -2.93
CA CYS A 40 11.59 -1.29 -1.57
C CYS A 40 10.87 -0.34 -0.62
N GLY A 41 10.97 -0.61 0.67
CA GLY A 41 10.32 0.20 1.70
C GLY A 41 10.72 1.67 1.66
N VAL A 42 11.98 1.96 1.32
CA VAL A 42 12.50 3.32 1.22
C VAL A 42 11.76 4.10 0.14
N ASP A 43 11.52 3.49 -1.03
CA ASP A 43 10.77 4.11 -2.11
C ASP A 43 9.32 4.40 -1.69
N LYS A 44 8.68 3.46 -1.02
CA LYS A 44 7.31 3.65 -0.54
C LYS A 44 7.21 4.72 0.54
N LEU A 45 8.18 4.78 1.45
CA LEU A 45 8.23 5.82 2.46
C LEU A 45 8.35 7.21 1.81
N ARG A 46 9.25 7.35 0.83
CA ARG A 46 9.41 8.61 0.07
C ARG A 46 8.09 9.03 -0.58
N VAL A 47 7.41 8.11 -1.25
CA VAL A 47 6.12 8.39 -1.89
C VAL A 47 5.08 8.82 -0.87
N CYS A 48 5.04 8.18 0.29
CA CYS A 48 4.11 8.53 1.36
C CYS A 48 4.38 9.96 1.88
N GLU A 49 5.64 10.31 2.06
CA GLU A 49 6.03 11.64 2.55
C GLU A 49 5.75 12.73 1.51
N GLU A 50 6.09 12.50 0.25
CA GLU A 50 5.88 13.46 -0.85
C GLU A 50 4.39 13.71 -1.14
N ASN A 51 3.52 12.79 -0.81
CA ASN A 51 2.09 12.88 -1.10
C ASN A 51 1.21 13.01 0.15
N ASP A 52 1.81 13.33 1.29
CA ASP A 52 1.10 13.52 2.57
C ASP A 52 0.18 12.35 2.92
N ILE A 53 0.65 11.13 2.72
CA ILE A 53 -0.09 9.92 3.07
C ILE A 53 -0.03 9.72 4.59
N ASP A 54 -1.18 9.55 5.21
CA ASP A 54 -1.29 9.33 6.66
C ASP A 54 -1.16 7.86 7.04
N VAL A 55 -1.68 6.97 6.21
CA VAL A 55 -1.72 5.52 6.50
C VAL A 55 -1.35 4.75 5.24
N MET A 56 -0.50 3.74 5.41
CA MET A 56 -0.19 2.80 4.34
C MET A 56 -0.72 1.41 4.69
N VAL A 57 -1.35 0.77 3.73
CA VAL A 57 -1.75 -0.64 3.83
C VAL A 57 -0.88 -1.45 2.88
N ASP A 58 -0.21 -2.47 3.40
CA ASP A 58 0.66 -3.33 2.59
C ASP A 58 0.69 -4.74 3.17
N ASP A 59 1.16 -5.68 2.40
CA ASP A 59 1.34 -7.07 2.80
C ASP A 59 2.82 -7.46 2.94
N SER A 60 3.72 -6.59 2.50
CA SER A 60 5.17 -6.83 2.55
C SER A 60 5.76 -6.32 3.86
N PRO A 61 6.34 -7.21 4.70
CA PRO A 61 6.94 -6.78 5.96
C PRO A 61 8.04 -5.72 5.79
N GLU A 62 8.88 -5.86 4.77
CA GLU A 62 9.97 -4.92 4.52
C GLU A 62 9.45 -3.50 4.29
N ASN A 63 8.39 -3.36 3.50
CA ASN A 63 7.78 -2.07 3.24
C ASN A 63 7.13 -1.49 4.50
N LEU A 64 6.46 -2.35 5.27
CA LEU A 64 5.79 -1.94 6.51
C LEU A 64 6.78 -1.43 7.55
N TYR A 65 7.87 -2.15 7.76
CA TYR A 65 8.90 -1.75 8.73
C TYR A 65 9.52 -0.40 8.37
N GLU A 66 9.79 -0.16 7.09
CA GLU A 66 10.38 1.11 6.66
C GLU A 66 9.41 2.28 6.82
N VAL A 67 8.17 2.11 6.42
CA VAL A 67 7.16 3.18 6.50
C VAL A 67 6.72 3.42 7.95
N ASP A 68 6.69 2.39 8.80
CA ASP A 68 6.31 2.50 10.21
C ASP A 68 7.20 3.47 11.01
N LYS A 69 8.39 3.75 10.53
CA LYS A 69 9.30 4.71 11.17
C LYS A 69 8.72 6.13 11.23
N SER A 70 7.84 6.49 10.33
CA SER A 70 7.30 7.85 10.25
C SER A 70 5.80 7.95 9.97
N LYS A 71 5.17 6.88 9.53
CA LYS A 71 3.75 6.86 9.16
C LYS A 71 3.04 5.67 9.79
N LYS A 72 1.73 5.79 9.95
CA LYS A 72 0.90 4.67 10.40
C LYS A 72 0.81 3.60 9.31
N VAL A 73 0.91 2.34 9.69
CA VAL A 73 0.83 1.22 8.75
C VAL A 73 -0.21 0.20 9.20
N LEU A 74 -0.84 -0.46 8.24
CA LEU A 74 -1.70 -1.61 8.45
C LEU A 74 -1.15 -2.78 7.62
N CYS A 75 -1.02 -3.93 8.26
CA CYS A 75 -0.53 -5.15 7.62
C CYS A 75 -1.72 -5.99 7.15
N TYR A 76 -1.84 -6.18 5.84
CA TYR A 76 -2.84 -7.09 5.31
C TYR A 76 -2.32 -8.53 5.44
N ASP A 77 -3.09 -9.39 6.13
CA ASP A 77 -2.69 -10.75 6.47
C ASP A 77 -2.51 -11.62 5.22
N THR A 78 -1.33 -12.23 5.10
CA THR A 78 -0.98 -13.12 3.99
C THR A 78 -0.11 -14.26 4.51
N ALA A 79 0.08 -15.29 3.67
CA ALA A 79 0.91 -16.43 4.03
C ALA A 79 2.36 -16.04 4.31
N TRP A 80 2.89 -15.04 3.60
CA TRP A 80 4.29 -14.65 3.73
C TRP A 80 4.59 -13.68 4.87
N ASN A 81 3.58 -13.12 5.53
CA ASN A 81 3.80 -12.25 6.68
C ASN A 81 3.26 -12.80 8.01
N LYS A 82 2.70 -14.00 8.01
CA LYS A 82 2.08 -14.60 9.20
C LYS A 82 3.03 -14.75 10.37
N GLU A 83 4.29 -15.03 10.11
CA GLU A 83 5.29 -15.25 11.15
C GLU A 83 5.87 -13.95 11.73
N CYS A 84 5.58 -12.83 11.09
CA CYS A 84 5.98 -11.50 11.56
C CYS A 84 5.03 -11.03 12.67
N ARG A 85 5.14 -11.62 13.86
CA ARG A 85 4.21 -11.39 14.98
C ARG A 85 4.26 -9.98 15.55
N ASP A 86 5.36 -9.28 15.35
CA ASP A 86 5.48 -7.87 15.69
C ASP A 86 4.51 -6.97 14.90
N LEU A 87 3.98 -7.46 13.77
CA LEU A 87 2.97 -6.78 12.99
C LEU A 87 1.53 -7.08 13.44
N ASP A 88 1.34 -7.96 14.41
CA ASP A 88 -0.01 -8.36 14.85
C ASP A 88 -0.85 -7.19 15.37
N GLY A 89 -0.22 -6.19 15.95
CA GLY A 89 -0.92 -4.99 16.44
C GLY A 89 -1.55 -4.14 15.35
N CYS A 90 -1.06 -4.25 14.12
CA CYS A 90 -1.60 -3.52 12.97
C CYS A 90 -2.14 -4.44 11.87
N ARG A 91 -2.29 -5.72 12.18
CA ARG A 91 -2.74 -6.74 11.22
C ARG A 91 -4.24 -6.67 10.99
N VAL A 92 -4.64 -6.77 9.73
CA VAL A 92 -6.03 -6.90 9.32
C VAL A 92 -6.18 -8.15 8.44
N LYS A 93 -7.22 -8.91 8.65
CA LYS A 93 -7.40 -10.22 8.00
C LYS A 93 -8.28 -10.19 6.77
N ASP A 94 -9.14 -9.19 6.66
CA ASP A 94 -10.04 -9.03 5.53
C ASP A 94 -10.39 -7.57 5.31
N PHE A 95 -11.11 -7.27 4.23
CA PHE A 95 -11.48 -5.91 3.91
C PHE A 95 -12.46 -5.28 4.90
N GLY A 96 -13.31 -6.07 5.54
CA GLY A 96 -14.22 -5.57 6.59
C GLY A 96 -13.45 -5.08 7.81
N GLU A 97 -12.45 -5.84 8.25
CA GLU A 97 -11.56 -5.45 9.34
C GLU A 97 -10.72 -4.23 8.96
N LEU A 98 -10.21 -4.19 7.73
CA LEU A 98 -9.48 -3.04 7.20
C LEU A 98 -10.34 -1.78 7.25
N TYR A 99 -11.58 -1.86 6.82
CA TYR A 99 -12.52 -0.74 6.82
C TYR A 99 -12.74 -0.20 8.23
N ARG A 100 -12.96 -1.07 9.21
CA ARG A 100 -13.14 -0.68 10.61
C ARG A 100 -11.89 0.02 11.17
N LYS A 101 -10.71 -0.51 10.88
CA LYS A 101 -9.46 0.09 11.32
C LYS A 101 -9.23 1.46 10.68
N MET A 102 -9.55 1.60 9.41
CA MET A 102 -9.45 2.90 8.73
C MET A 102 -10.39 3.93 9.34
N GLN A 103 -11.59 3.53 9.72
CA GLN A 103 -12.54 4.42 10.41
C GLN A 103 -12.00 4.86 11.78
N GLU A 104 -11.43 3.95 12.55
CA GLU A 104 -10.83 4.27 13.85
C GLU A 104 -9.67 5.27 13.69
N ILE A 105 -8.79 5.05 12.73
CA ILE A 105 -7.67 5.95 12.46
C ILE A 105 -8.16 7.33 12.02
N ASN A 106 -9.18 7.38 11.18
CA ASN A 106 -9.75 8.64 10.72
C ASN A 106 -10.30 9.47 11.88
N ARG A 107 -10.91 8.84 12.87
CA ARG A 107 -11.39 9.51 14.08
C ARG A 107 -10.25 10.07 14.92
N GLU A 108 -9.13 9.34 15.01
CA GLU A 108 -7.96 9.81 15.76
C GLU A 108 -7.28 11.01 15.09
N ILE A 109 -7.27 11.06 13.76
CA ILE A 109 -6.68 12.16 12.99
C ILE A 109 -7.56 13.43 13.07
N LEU A 110 -8.85 13.24 13.05
CA LEU A 110 -9.81 14.34 13.14
C LEU A 110 -10.08 14.74 14.59
#